data_8dee1b7fdcc112e148b91c3aa71b9bfb
#
_entry.id   8dee1b7fdcc112e148b91c3aa71b9bfb
#
_cell.length_a   1.000
_cell.length_b   1.000
_cell.length_c   1.000
_cell.angle_alpha   90.00
_cell.angle_beta   90.00
_cell.angle_gamma   90.00
#
_symmetry.space_group_name_H-M   'P 1'
#
loop_
_entity.id
_entity.type
_entity.pdbx_description
1 polymer ?
#
loop_
_entity_poly.entity_id
_entity_poly.type
_entity_poly.pdbx_seq_one_letter_code
_entity_poly.pdbx_strand_id
1 'polypeptide(L)'
;GQYAQGFNGTFGVNLAGLSQGVHYGLLAVQGTGAAVTLGGSLKVGLLNGFVPSLGNTFGILTCTGCTISGGLRGLSLPTLASGLDWSVGFVSGLGTLQLAVVSAPTASAPEPGTLLLVVAGFVALVGWRRKQKKACSAQRAAL
;
A
#
# COMPACT_ATOMS: atom_id res chain seq x y z
N GLY A 1 -15.07 -6.93 -24.78
CA GLY A 1 -15.63 -5.76 -24.13
C GLY A 1 -14.58 -4.71 -23.79
N GLN A 2 -15.03 -3.51 -23.53
CA GLN A 2 -14.14 -2.42 -23.11
C GLN A 2 -14.71 -1.76 -21.86
N TYR A 3 -13.83 -1.47 -20.92
CA TYR A 3 -14.15 -0.65 -19.77
C TYR A 3 -13.15 0.49 -19.67
N ALA A 4 -13.64 1.71 -19.63
CA ALA A 4 -12.82 2.90 -19.48
C ALA A 4 -13.35 3.75 -18.33
N GLN A 5 -12.53 3.90 -17.32
CA GLN A 5 -12.80 4.83 -16.22
C GLN A 5 -12.03 6.11 -16.47
N GLY A 6 -12.75 7.21 -16.65
CA GLY A 6 -12.15 8.52 -16.84
C GLY A 6 -11.42 9.03 -15.59
N PHE A 7 -10.64 10.07 -15.78
CA PHE A 7 -9.81 10.70 -14.75
C PHE A 7 -10.58 11.09 -13.47
N ASN A 8 -11.81 11.56 -13.62
CA ASN A 8 -12.71 11.95 -12.52
C ASN A 8 -13.73 10.85 -12.18
N GLY A 9 -13.61 9.67 -12.79
CA GLY A 9 -14.51 8.57 -12.53
C GLY A 9 -14.31 7.94 -11.16
N THR A 10 -15.37 7.34 -10.64
CA THR A 10 -15.29 6.55 -9.40
C THR A 10 -15.77 5.13 -9.67
N PHE A 11 -14.93 4.16 -9.41
CA PHE A 11 -15.31 2.75 -9.40
C PHE A 11 -15.77 2.38 -7.99
N GLY A 12 -17.08 2.20 -7.83
CA GLY A 12 -17.70 1.90 -6.54
C GLY A 12 -17.95 0.42 -6.36
N VAL A 13 -17.54 -0.14 -5.23
CA VAL A 13 -17.80 -1.52 -4.85
C VAL A 13 -18.33 -1.56 -3.42
N ASN A 14 -19.42 -2.27 -3.22
CA ASN A 14 -20.00 -2.49 -1.91
C ASN A 14 -19.79 -3.97 -1.50
N LEU A 15 -19.30 -4.16 -0.29
CA LEU A 15 -19.03 -5.47 0.29
C LEU A 15 -20.03 -5.77 1.41
N ALA A 16 -20.83 -6.80 1.23
CA ALA A 16 -21.80 -7.28 2.21
C ALA A 16 -21.46 -8.68 2.74
N GLY A 17 -20.36 -9.26 2.31
CA GLY A 17 -19.92 -10.60 2.67
C GLY A 17 -18.82 -11.10 1.72
N LEU A 18 -18.52 -12.39 1.78
CA LEU A 18 -17.40 -13.01 1.07
C LEU A 18 -17.76 -13.61 -0.28
N SER A 19 -19.03 -13.75 -0.60
CA SER A 19 -19.48 -14.44 -1.82
C SER A 19 -19.55 -13.45 -2.98
N GLN A 20 -18.69 -13.63 -3.97
CA GLN A 20 -18.70 -12.86 -5.20
C GLN A 20 -20.00 -13.08 -6.00
N GLY A 21 -20.55 -12.02 -6.55
CA GLY A 21 -21.82 -12.06 -7.29
C GLY A 21 -23.07 -12.08 -6.40
N VAL A 22 -22.94 -12.36 -5.11
CA VAL A 22 -24.04 -12.36 -4.12
C VAL A 22 -23.88 -11.22 -3.13
N HIS A 23 -22.72 -11.13 -2.51
CA HIS A 23 -22.43 -10.15 -1.46
C HIS A 23 -21.57 -8.98 -1.94
N TYR A 24 -20.96 -9.10 -3.10
CA TYR A 24 -20.28 -8.00 -3.78
C TYR A 24 -20.22 -8.20 -5.29
N GLY A 25 -20.17 -7.10 -6.02
CA GLY A 25 -20.12 -7.12 -7.48
C GLY A 25 -18.73 -7.40 -8.04
N LEU A 26 -18.71 -7.99 -9.23
CA LEU A 26 -17.52 -8.18 -10.04
C LEU A 26 -17.70 -7.49 -11.38
N LEU A 27 -16.75 -6.68 -11.79
CA LEU A 27 -16.64 -6.21 -13.16
C LEU A 27 -15.78 -7.21 -13.95
N ALA A 28 -16.40 -8.01 -14.80
CA ALA A 28 -15.70 -8.96 -15.65
C ALA A 28 -15.60 -8.41 -17.07
N VAL A 29 -14.37 -8.21 -17.55
CA VAL A 29 -14.09 -7.81 -18.94
C VAL A 29 -13.39 -8.98 -19.61
N GLN A 30 -13.96 -9.43 -20.74
CA GLN A 30 -13.49 -10.62 -21.44
C GLN A 30 -13.46 -10.37 -22.95
N GLY A 31 -12.57 -11.06 -23.63
CA GLY A 31 -12.52 -11.15 -25.08
C GLY A 31 -11.19 -10.68 -25.68
N THR A 32 -10.88 -11.23 -26.83
CA THR A 32 -9.71 -10.85 -27.62
C THR A 32 -9.83 -9.38 -28.04
N GLY A 33 -8.85 -8.57 -27.75
CA GLY A 33 -8.88 -7.13 -28.03
C GLY A 33 -9.71 -6.32 -27.04
N ALA A 34 -10.22 -6.93 -25.98
CA ALA A 34 -10.84 -6.21 -24.88
C ALA A 34 -9.79 -5.37 -24.11
N ALA A 35 -10.21 -4.28 -23.53
CA ALA A 35 -9.34 -3.38 -22.80
C ALA A 35 -10.00 -2.85 -21.52
N VAL A 36 -9.20 -2.71 -20.49
CA VAL A 36 -9.55 -2.01 -19.25
C VAL A 36 -8.63 -0.82 -19.09
N THR A 37 -9.20 0.37 -19.05
CA THR A 37 -8.46 1.58 -18.74
C THR A 37 -8.92 2.08 -17.39
N LEU A 38 -8.03 2.11 -16.42
CA LEU A 38 -8.30 2.64 -15.09
C LEU A 38 -7.82 4.09 -14.96
N GLY A 39 -8.66 4.90 -14.39
CA GLY A 39 -8.36 6.28 -14.00
C GLY A 39 -9.21 6.61 -12.79
N GLY A 40 -9.12 7.82 -12.26
CA GLY A 40 -9.98 8.25 -11.16
C GLY A 40 -9.80 7.45 -9.86
N SER A 41 -10.88 7.20 -9.14
CA SER A 41 -10.85 6.65 -7.77
C SER A 41 -11.56 5.31 -7.65
N LEU A 42 -11.12 4.51 -6.70
CA LEU A 42 -11.86 3.36 -6.18
C LEU A 42 -12.53 3.75 -4.86
N LYS A 43 -13.81 3.48 -4.75
CA LYS A 43 -14.57 3.66 -3.51
C LYS A 43 -15.14 2.31 -3.07
N VAL A 44 -14.81 1.91 -1.84
CA VAL A 44 -15.34 0.69 -1.23
C VAL A 44 -16.27 1.06 -0.09
N GLY A 45 -17.44 0.45 -0.04
CA GLY A 45 -18.39 0.56 1.06
C GLY A 45 -18.60 -0.79 1.74
N LEU A 46 -18.90 -0.79 3.02
CA LEU A 46 -19.34 -1.98 3.76
C LEU A 46 -20.84 -1.89 4.00
N LEU A 47 -21.55 -2.96 3.72
CA LEU A 47 -23.00 -3.04 3.87
C LEU A 47 -23.41 -4.11 4.88
N ASN A 48 -24.61 -3.96 5.40
CA ASN A 48 -25.28 -4.97 6.27
C ASN A 48 -24.45 -5.36 7.50
N GLY A 49 -23.63 -4.45 8.04
CA GLY A 49 -22.78 -4.74 9.19
C GLY A 49 -21.64 -5.70 8.90
N PHE A 50 -21.30 -5.94 7.63
CA PHE A 50 -20.19 -6.81 7.27
C PHE A 50 -18.86 -6.26 7.80
N VAL A 51 -18.13 -7.10 8.50
CA VAL A 51 -16.82 -6.78 9.07
C VAL A 51 -15.77 -7.69 8.42
N PRO A 52 -14.94 -7.15 7.52
CA PRO A 52 -13.86 -7.93 6.94
C PRO A 52 -12.82 -8.38 7.98
N SER A 53 -12.30 -9.58 7.81
CA SER A 53 -11.31 -10.18 8.69
C SER A 53 -9.98 -10.37 7.97
N LEU A 54 -8.90 -10.51 8.73
CA LEU A 54 -7.58 -10.80 8.19
C LEU A 54 -7.61 -11.99 7.22
N GLY A 55 -7.00 -11.83 6.06
CA GLY A 55 -6.94 -12.84 5.02
C GLY A 55 -8.13 -12.86 4.06
N ASN A 56 -9.17 -12.04 4.29
CA ASN A 56 -10.26 -11.91 3.33
C ASN A 56 -9.77 -11.24 2.04
N THR A 57 -10.23 -11.76 0.90
CA THR A 57 -9.88 -11.24 -0.42
C THR A 57 -11.12 -11.06 -1.27
N PHE A 58 -11.16 -10.00 -2.07
CA PHE A 58 -12.28 -9.64 -2.92
C PHE A 58 -11.77 -9.29 -4.31
N GLY A 59 -12.02 -10.16 -5.29
CA GLY A 59 -11.76 -9.86 -6.68
C GLY A 59 -12.87 -8.97 -7.23
N ILE A 60 -12.57 -7.71 -7.48
CA ILE A 60 -13.56 -6.70 -7.87
C ILE A 60 -13.58 -6.41 -9.38
N LEU A 61 -12.50 -6.72 -10.06
CA LEU A 61 -12.39 -6.60 -11.50
C LEU A 61 -11.57 -7.76 -12.05
N THR A 62 -12.03 -8.37 -13.12
CA THR A 62 -11.27 -9.38 -13.88
C THR A 62 -11.16 -9.00 -15.32
N CYS A 63 -10.00 -9.26 -15.90
CA CYS A 63 -9.67 -8.98 -17.29
C CYS A 63 -9.09 -10.26 -17.93
N THR A 64 -9.91 -11.00 -18.65
CA THR A 64 -9.50 -12.25 -19.28
C THR A 64 -9.30 -12.06 -20.77
N GLY A 65 -8.07 -12.26 -21.24
CA GLY A 65 -7.71 -12.05 -22.66
C GLY A 65 -7.74 -10.58 -23.09
N CYS A 66 -7.65 -9.66 -22.16
CA CYS A 66 -7.67 -8.24 -22.42
C CYS A 66 -6.41 -7.53 -21.90
N THR A 67 -6.25 -6.29 -22.26
CA THR A 67 -5.16 -5.44 -21.76
C THR A 67 -5.66 -4.51 -20.66
N ILE A 68 -4.83 -4.32 -19.64
CA ILE A 68 -5.10 -3.36 -18.57
C ILE A 68 -4.10 -2.21 -18.68
N SER A 69 -4.61 -0.99 -18.67
CA SER A 69 -3.81 0.23 -18.72
C SER A 69 -4.29 1.26 -17.70
N GLY A 70 -3.47 2.26 -17.44
CA GLY A 70 -3.75 3.30 -16.46
C GLY A 70 -3.58 2.81 -15.02
N GLY A 71 -4.21 3.48 -14.09
CA GLY A 71 -4.15 3.16 -12.67
C GLY A 71 -5.09 4.03 -11.84
N LEU A 72 -5.47 3.52 -10.70
CA LEU A 72 -6.29 4.24 -9.74
C LEU A 72 -5.49 5.39 -9.13
N ARG A 73 -6.07 6.57 -9.08
CA ARG A 73 -5.45 7.79 -8.55
C ARG A 73 -5.82 8.05 -7.09
N GLY A 74 -6.97 7.55 -6.67
CA GLY A 74 -7.45 7.72 -5.31
C GLY A 74 -8.10 6.45 -4.80
N LEU A 75 -7.99 6.24 -3.50
CA LEU A 75 -8.61 5.13 -2.80
C LEU A 75 -9.46 5.69 -1.65
N SER A 76 -10.75 5.37 -1.66
CA SER A 76 -11.67 5.66 -0.56
C SER A 76 -12.12 4.33 0.04
N LEU A 77 -11.41 3.90 1.07
CA LEU A 77 -11.59 2.60 1.71
C LEU A 77 -12.17 2.77 3.11
N PRO A 78 -13.09 1.89 3.54
CA PRO A 78 -13.65 1.95 4.88
C PRO A 78 -12.61 1.57 5.92
N THR A 79 -12.76 2.13 7.12
CA THR A 79 -11.90 1.78 8.25
C THR A 79 -12.15 0.33 8.67
N LEU A 80 -11.08 -0.42 8.83
CA LEU A 80 -11.10 -1.79 9.35
C LEU A 80 -10.92 -1.82 10.86
N ALA A 81 -11.06 -3.00 11.44
CA ALA A 81 -10.75 -3.22 12.85
C ALA A 81 -9.27 -2.89 13.13
N SER A 82 -8.98 -2.57 14.39
CA SER A 82 -7.62 -2.25 14.83
C SER A 82 -6.62 -3.34 14.41
N GLY A 83 -5.49 -2.94 13.87
CA GLY A 83 -4.44 -3.86 13.39
C GLY A 83 -4.66 -4.43 12.00
N LEU A 84 -5.67 -3.99 11.27
CA LEU A 84 -5.96 -4.41 9.90
C LEU A 84 -5.87 -3.23 8.93
N ASP A 85 -5.47 -3.53 7.70
CA ASP A 85 -5.41 -2.56 6.62
C ASP A 85 -5.84 -3.20 5.29
N TRP A 86 -6.13 -2.35 4.30
CA TRP A 86 -6.46 -2.77 2.96
C TRP A 86 -5.21 -2.84 2.08
N SER A 87 -5.11 -3.90 1.31
CA SER A 87 -4.17 -4.01 0.20
C SER A 87 -4.97 -4.05 -1.11
N VAL A 88 -4.62 -3.17 -2.03
CA VAL A 88 -5.28 -3.07 -3.35
C VAL A 88 -4.22 -3.29 -4.40
N GLY A 89 -4.44 -4.24 -5.29
CA GLY A 89 -3.47 -4.51 -6.34
C GLY A 89 -3.96 -5.50 -7.38
N PHE A 90 -3.20 -5.61 -8.46
CA PHE A 90 -3.43 -6.61 -9.48
C PHE A 90 -2.72 -7.91 -9.13
N VAL A 91 -3.47 -9.01 -9.21
CA VAL A 91 -2.87 -10.35 -9.09
C VAL A 91 -2.16 -10.67 -10.40
N SER A 92 -0.84 -10.85 -10.31
CA SER A 92 0.01 -11.15 -11.47
C SER A 92 -0.47 -12.41 -12.19
N GLY A 93 -0.61 -12.30 -13.51
CA GLY A 93 -1.02 -13.42 -14.38
C GLY A 93 -2.52 -13.68 -14.46
N LEU A 94 -3.34 -13.14 -13.58
CA LEU A 94 -4.79 -13.35 -13.58
C LEU A 94 -5.59 -12.15 -14.12
N GLY A 95 -4.94 -10.99 -14.29
CA GLY A 95 -5.64 -9.77 -14.69
C GLY A 95 -6.76 -9.37 -13.72
N THR A 96 -6.62 -9.69 -12.45
CA THR A 96 -7.63 -9.44 -11.43
C THR A 96 -7.21 -8.31 -10.53
N LEU A 97 -8.05 -7.27 -10.42
CA LEU A 97 -7.90 -6.26 -9.37
C LEU A 97 -8.52 -6.81 -8.09
N GLN A 98 -7.71 -6.95 -7.07
CA GLN A 98 -8.09 -7.56 -5.81
C GLN A 98 -7.92 -6.61 -4.65
N LEU A 99 -8.90 -6.61 -3.75
CA LEU A 99 -8.80 -6.08 -2.42
C LEU A 99 -8.44 -7.21 -1.46
N ALA A 100 -7.52 -7.00 -0.57
CA ALA A 100 -7.18 -7.95 0.48
C ALA A 100 -7.12 -7.26 1.84
N VAL A 101 -7.55 -7.95 2.87
CA VAL A 101 -7.39 -7.51 4.25
C VAL A 101 -6.09 -8.09 4.79
N VAL A 102 -5.16 -7.23 5.08
CA VAL A 102 -3.83 -7.57 5.59
C VAL A 102 -3.64 -7.02 7.00
N SER A 103 -2.64 -7.52 7.71
CA SER A 103 -2.24 -6.86 8.95
C SER A 103 -1.73 -5.46 8.62
N ALA A 104 -2.23 -4.47 9.35
CA ALA A 104 -1.68 -3.14 9.26
C ALA A 104 -0.17 -3.25 9.52
N PRO A 105 0.67 -2.58 8.70
CA PRO A 105 2.05 -2.45 9.07
C PRO A 105 2.02 -1.89 10.50
N THR A 106 2.50 -2.68 11.44
CA THR A 106 2.84 -2.11 12.73
C THR A 106 3.71 -0.93 12.36
N ALA A 107 3.17 0.28 12.56
CA ALA A 107 4.03 1.41 12.57
C ALA A 107 5.07 1.09 13.64
N SER A 108 6.12 0.37 13.22
CA SER A 108 7.37 0.54 13.88
C SER A 108 7.68 2.02 13.62
N ALA A 109 7.08 2.86 14.44
CA ALA A 109 7.67 4.14 14.73
C ALA A 109 9.14 3.79 14.82
N PRO A 110 10.02 4.36 13.96
CA PRO A 110 11.44 4.09 14.08
C PRO A 110 11.68 4.18 15.55
N GLU A 111 11.99 3.04 16.16
CA GLU A 111 12.03 2.97 17.60
C GLU A 111 12.82 4.19 18.04
N PRO A 112 12.29 5.08 18.88
CA PRO A 112 13.01 6.29 19.28
C PRO A 112 14.44 5.95 19.68
N GLY A 113 14.69 4.69 20.08
CA GLY A 113 15.99 4.12 20.33
C GLY A 113 16.90 3.99 19.11
N THR A 114 16.41 3.65 17.92
CA THR A 114 17.27 3.51 16.71
C THR A 114 17.70 4.86 16.17
N LEU A 115 16.83 5.86 16.18
CA LEU A 115 17.18 7.24 15.84
C LEU A 115 18.13 7.88 16.85
N LEU A 116 17.95 7.63 18.15
CA LEU A 116 18.85 8.06 19.21
C LEU A 116 20.23 7.41 19.11
N LEU A 117 20.32 6.13 18.75
CA LEU A 117 21.59 5.43 18.55
C LEU A 117 22.38 5.96 17.36
N VAL A 118 21.71 6.31 16.26
CA VAL A 118 22.37 6.90 15.08
C VAL A 118 22.89 8.29 15.39
N VAL A 119 22.13 9.13 16.09
CA VAL A 119 22.56 10.48 16.50
C VAL A 119 23.67 10.43 17.56
N ALA A 120 23.58 9.56 18.54
CA ALA A 120 24.62 9.37 19.56
C ALA A 120 25.93 8.81 18.94
N GLY A 121 25.85 7.89 17.99
CA GLY A 121 27.01 7.39 17.27
C GLY A 121 27.72 8.47 16.44
N PHE A 122 26.97 9.38 15.83
CA PHE A 122 27.54 10.49 15.06
C PHE A 122 28.26 11.52 15.94
N VAL A 123 27.69 11.85 17.08
CA VAL A 123 28.29 12.80 18.06
C VAL A 123 29.57 12.21 18.66
N ALA A 124 29.60 10.93 19.01
CA ALA A 124 30.79 10.26 19.53
C ALA A 124 31.94 10.24 18.50
N LEU A 125 31.67 10.02 17.23
CA LEU A 125 32.69 10.02 16.18
C LEU A 125 33.30 11.40 15.94
N VAL A 126 32.52 12.45 15.97
CA VAL A 126 32.99 13.83 15.84
C VAL A 126 33.80 14.27 17.06
N GLY A 127 33.40 13.87 18.25
CA GLY A 127 34.11 14.13 19.49
C GLY A 127 35.48 13.43 19.53
N TRP A 128 35.57 12.22 19.03
CA TRP A 128 36.83 11.47 18.99
C TRP A 128 37.84 12.07 17.99
N ARG A 129 37.41 12.50 16.83
CA ARG A 129 38.28 13.20 15.86
C ARG A 129 38.84 14.51 16.39
N ARG A 130 38.09 15.26 17.21
CA ARG A 130 38.57 16.47 17.85
C ARG A 130 39.63 16.22 18.90
N LYS A 131 39.51 15.13 19.66
CA LYS A 131 40.52 14.72 20.63
C LYS A 131 41.85 14.33 19.98
N GLN A 132 41.82 13.64 18.86
CA GLN A 132 43.04 13.26 18.14
C GLN A 132 43.80 14.47 17.56
N LYS A 133 43.09 15.47 17.05
CA LYS A 133 43.74 16.69 16.57
C LYS A 133 44.42 17.48 17.71
N LYS A 134 43.84 17.51 18.89
CA LYS A 134 44.48 18.16 20.06
C LYS A 134 45.68 17.38 20.56
N ALA A 135 45.63 16.06 20.55
CA ALA A 135 46.80 15.24 20.94
C ALA A 135 47.97 15.36 19.95
N CYS A 136 47.71 15.41 18.62
CA CYS A 136 48.74 15.67 17.65
C CYS A 136 49.35 17.09 17.75
N SER A 137 48.55 18.09 18.10
CA SER A 137 49.02 19.46 18.30
C SER A 137 49.89 19.58 19.53
N ALA A 138 49.58 18.87 20.60
CA ALA A 138 50.38 18.85 21.85
C ALA A 138 51.73 18.16 21.65
N GLN A 139 51.83 17.10 20.86
CA GLN A 139 53.08 16.47 20.55
C GLN A 139 54.02 17.32 19.67
N ARG A 140 53.48 18.14 18.80
CA ARG A 140 54.28 19.07 18.01
C ARG A 140 54.84 20.23 18.82
N ALA A 141 54.14 20.66 19.85
CA ALA A 141 54.59 21.72 20.73
C ALA A 141 55.65 21.27 21.76
N ALA A 142 55.83 19.97 21.98
CA ALA A 142 56.82 19.41 22.90
C ALA A 142 58.19 19.12 22.24
N LEU A 143 58.30 19.32 20.92
CA LEU A 143 59.53 19.26 20.13
C LEU A 143 60.03 20.66 19.82
#